data_3ca9576ce8d6313bfa140e0eefa58415
#
_entry.id   3ca9576ce8d6313bfa140e0eefa58415
#
_cell.length_a   1.000
_cell.length_b   1.000
_cell.length_c   1.000
_cell.angle_alpha   90.00
_cell.angle_beta   90.00
_cell.angle_gamma   90.00
#
_symmetry.space_group_name_H-M   'P 1'
#
loop_
_entity.id
_entity.type
_entity.pdbx_description
1 polymer ?
#
loop_
_entity_poly.entity_id
_entity_poly.type
_entity_poly.pdbx_seq_one_letter_code
_entity_poly.pdbx_strand_id
1 'polypeptide(L)'
;MQSGFYWPTLFKDARKFVLSCDECQRIGNIGKRQEMPMNYSLAVEPFDVWVFDYMGPFPTSNGYTHILVAVDYVTKWVEAIPTSSADHNTSIKMLKEVIFPRFGVPRYLMTDGGSHFIHGSFYKMLAKYDVNHRITSPYHPQSSGQVELRNREQKLILQKTVNRSRKNWSKKLDDALWDYRIAYKNPMGMSPYKMVYGKACHLPLELEHKVYWAIKELNYDIKLAGEKRLFDISS
;
A
#
# COMPACT_ATOMS: atom_id res chain seq x y z
N MET A 1 -10.17 1.41 -13.61
CA MET A 1 -10.96 2.08 -14.64
C MET A 1 -10.40 3.46 -15.02
N GLN A 2 -9.53 4.06 -14.25
CA GLN A 2 -8.83 5.29 -14.63
C GLN A 2 -7.85 5.13 -15.79
N SER A 3 -7.49 3.89 -16.14
CA SER A 3 -6.62 3.53 -17.27
C SER A 3 -7.36 3.38 -18.61
N GLY A 4 -8.66 3.63 -18.66
CA GLY A 4 -9.45 3.51 -19.88
C GLY A 4 -9.77 2.07 -20.32
N PHE A 5 -9.33 1.06 -19.56
CA PHE A 5 -9.60 -0.34 -19.88
C PHE A 5 -10.92 -0.79 -19.27
N TYR A 6 -11.92 -1.00 -20.11
CA TYR A 6 -13.22 -1.55 -19.71
C TYR A 6 -13.73 -2.54 -20.73
N TRP A 7 -14.28 -3.65 -20.27
CA TRP A 7 -15.08 -4.56 -21.06
C TRP A 7 -16.30 -5.02 -20.23
N PRO A 8 -17.41 -5.42 -20.88
CA PRO A 8 -18.68 -5.69 -20.18
C PRO A 8 -18.60 -6.74 -19.06
N THR A 9 -17.68 -7.70 -19.16
CA THR A 9 -17.50 -8.78 -18.19
C THR A 9 -16.35 -8.55 -17.21
N LEU A 10 -15.71 -7.37 -17.20
CA LEU A 10 -14.53 -7.05 -16.38
C LEU A 10 -14.67 -7.49 -14.91
N PHE A 11 -15.76 -7.13 -14.26
CA PHE A 11 -15.98 -7.47 -12.84
C PHE A 11 -16.18 -8.97 -12.63
N LYS A 12 -16.86 -9.64 -13.56
CA LYS A 12 -17.09 -11.09 -13.52
C LYS A 12 -15.77 -11.84 -13.72
N ASP A 13 -14.96 -11.40 -14.67
CA ASP A 13 -13.68 -12.00 -14.98
C ASP A 13 -12.66 -11.75 -13.88
N ALA A 14 -12.60 -10.53 -13.33
CA ALA A 14 -11.79 -10.22 -12.17
C ALA A 14 -12.16 -11.07 -10.95
N ARG A 15 -13.47 -11.24 -10.68
CA ARG A 15 -13.94 -12.13 -9.60
C ARG A 15 -13.54 -13.58 -9.85
N LYS A 16 -13.70 -14.07 -11.07
CA LYS A 16 -13.31 -15.43 -11.45
C LYS A 16 -11.81 -15.64 -11.27
N PHE A 17 -11.01 -14.67 -11.71
CA PHE A 17 -9.55 -14.69 -11.51
C PHE A 17 -9.18 -14.75 -10.03
N VAL A 18 -9.77 -13.89 -9.19
CA VAL A 18 -9.49 -13.89 -7.75
C VAL A 18 -9.88 -15.22 -7.10
N LEU A 19 -11.02 -15.82 -7.49
CA LEU A 19 -11.48 -17.12 -6.95
C LEU A 19 -10.55 -18.28 -7.35
N SER A 20 -9.86 -18.19 -8.47
CA SER A 20 -8.89 -19.21 -8.93
C SER A 20 -7.45 -18.91 -8.53
N CYS A 21 -7.16 -17.74 -7.99
CA CYS A 21 -5.82 -17.33 -7.58
C CYS A 21 -5.46 -17.94 -6.22
N ASP A 22 -4.46 -18.84 -6.21
CA ASP A 22 -4.00 -19.52 -5.00
C ASP A 22 -3.56 -18.54 -3.90
N GLU A 23 -2.82 -17.49 -4.24
CA GLU A 23 -2.38 -16.47 -3.30
C GLU A 23 -3.55 -15.69 -2.67
N CYS A 24 -4.58 -15.41 -3.47
CA CYS A 24 -5.79 -14.72 -2.98
C CYS A 24 -6.60 -15.63 -2.05
N GLN A 25 -6.70 -16.93 -2.37
CA GLN A 25 -7.50 -17.89 -1.59
C GLN A 25 -6.84 -18.24 -0.25
N ARG A 26 -5.52 -18.28 -0.17
CA ARG A 26 -4.79 -18.56 1.08
C ARG A 26 -4.94 -17.46 2.14
N ILE A 27 -5.33 -16.25 1.77
CA ILE A 27 -5.42 -15.11 2.69
C ILE A 27 -6.77 -15.03 3.42
N GLY A 28 -7.76 -15.82 3.02
CA GLY A 28 -9.08 -15.88 3.65
C GLY A 28 -9.90 -14.59 3.51
N ASN A 29 -11.22 -14.72 3.37
CA ASN A 29 -12.14 -13.57 3.35
C ASN A 29 -12.52 -13.18 4.77
N ILE A 30 -12.26 -11.91 5.13
CA ILE A 30 -12.79 -11.33 6.34
C ILE A 30 -14.13 -10.72 5.99
N GLY A 31 -15.20 -11.29 6.57
CA GLY A 31 -16.57 -10.77 6.41
C GLY A 31 -16.68 -9.31 6.85
N LYS A 32 -17.46 -8.52 6.13
CA LYS A 32 -17.84 -7.17 6.56
C LYS A 32 -18.66 -7.29 7.85
N ARG A 33 -18.04 -7.02 9.00
CA ARG A 33 -18.76 -6.77 10.25
C ARG A 33 -19.23 -5.32 10.25
N GLN A 34 -20.37 -5.07 10.87
CA GLN A 34 -20.89 -3.71 11.08
C GLN A 34 -19.85 -2.91 11.89
N GLU A 35 -19.32 -1.87 11.28
CA GLU A 35 -18.35 -0.96 11.91
C GLU A 35 -19.13 0.24 12.44
N MET A 36 -18.90 0.60 13.72
CA MET A 36 -19.47 1.83 14.28
C MET A 36 -18.82 3.03 13.60
N PRO A 37 -19.58 4.07 13.25
CA PRO A 37 -19.01 5.29 12.67
C PRO A 37 -18.09 5.96 13.69
N MET A 38 -16.87 6.27 13.27
CA MET A 38 -15.88 6.96 14.09
C MET A 38 -15.90 8.46 13.84
N ASN A 39 -15.90 9.24 14.93
CA ASN A 39 -15.76 10.68 14.85
C ASN A 39 -14.30 11.04 14.52
N TYR A 40 -14.11 11.78 13.45
CA TYR A 40 -12.82 12.35 13.08
C TYR A 40 -12.48 13.51 14.01
N SER A 41 -11.51 13.36 14.88
CA SER A 41 -11.16 14.40 15.85
C SER A 41 -9.95 15.26 15.48
N LEU A 42 -9.33 15.08 14.32
CA LEU A 42 -8.19 15.92 13.92
C LEU A 42 -8.28 16.26 12.42
N ALA A 43 -8.28 17.56 12.14
CA ALA A 43 -7.91 18.05 10.81
C ALA A 43 -6.40 17.83 10.65
N VAL A 44 -6.01 16.85 9.85
CA VAL A 44 -4.62 16.45 9.61
C VAL A 44 -4.30 16.70 8.15
N GLU A 45 -3.20 17.41 7.92
CA GLU A 45 -2.70 17.64 6.57
C GLU A 45 -1.97 16.39 6.03
N PRO A 46 -1.84 16.24 4.70
CA PRO A 46 -0.98 15.22 4.12
C PRO A 46 0.43 15.24 4.72
N PHE A 47 0.94 14.07 5.10
CA PHE A 47 2.28 13.84 5.66
C PHE A 47 2.52 14.33 7.10
N ASP A 48 1.53 14.91 7.75
CA ASP A 48 1.60 15.31 9.16
C ASP A 48 1.65 14.13 10.13
N VAL A 49 1.02 13.00 9.77
CA VAL A 49 0.92 11.82 10.60
C VAL A 49 1.34 10.57 9.83
N TRP A 50 2.39 9.94 10.31
CA TRP A 50 2.87 8.68 9.78
C TRP A 50 2.61 7.53 10.75
N VAL A 51 2.29 6.36 10.21
CA VAL A 51 2.11 5.12 10.94
C VAL A 51 3.23 4.17 10.56
N PHE A 52 4.01 3.71 11.54
CA PHE A 52 5.08 2.73 11.33
C PHE A 52 4.65 1.37 11.85
N ASP A 53 5.04 0.34 11.11
CA ASP A 53 4.76 -1.04 11.46
C ASP A 53 5.83 -1.98 10.88
N TYR A 54 6.18 -3.02 11.62
CA TYR A 54 7.06 -4.07 11.15
C TYR A 54 6.26 -5.28 10.72
N MET A 55 6.67 -5.86 9.60
CA MET A 55 6.11 -7.10 9.08
C MET A 55 7.20 -8.15 8.99
N GLY A 56 6.90 -9.37 9.41
CA GLY A 56 7.82 -10.51 9.37
C GLY A 56 7.66 -11.45 10.59
N PRO A 57 8.53 -12.43 10.77
CA PRO A 57 9.60 -12.78 9.82
C PRO A 57 9.08 -13.44 8.54
N PHE A 58 9.65 -13.05 7.42
CA PHE A 58 9.42 -13.65 6.11
C PHE A 58 10.56 -14.59 5.70
N PRO A 59 10.38 -15.44 4.67
CA PRO A 59 11.47 -16.18 4.07
C PRO A 59 12.61 -15.23 3.67
N THR A 60 13.84 -15.62 3.97
CA THR A 60 15.02 -14.78 3.71
C THR A 60 15.15 -14.42 2.23
N SER A 61 15.30 -13.13 1.94
CA SER A 61 15.54 -12.57 0.61
C SER A 61 16.69 -11.58 0.67
N ASN A 62 17.83 -11.89 0.07
CA ASN A 62 19.05 -11.06 0.11
C ASN A 62 19.47 -10.65 1.54
N GLY A 63 19.35 -11.55 2.51
CA GLY A 63 19.68 -11.29 3.92
C GLY A 63 18.58 -10.57 4.72
N TYR A 64 17.47 -10.21 4.10
CA TYR A 64 16.33 -9.57 4.77
C TYR A 64 15.25 -10.58 5.13
N THR A 65 14.64 -10.38 6.30
CA THR A 65 13.54 -11.21 6.82
C THR A 65 12.33 -10.39 7.26
N HIS A 66 12.47 -9.07 7.34
CA HIS A 66 11.41 -8.16 7.77
C HIS A 66 11.26 -6.99 6.79
N ILE A 67 10.12 -6.32 6.86
CA ILE A 67 9.83 -5.10 6.14
C ILE A 67 9.38 -4.07 7.18
N LEU A 68 10.02 -2.90 7.23
CA LEU A 68 9.48 -1.73 7.91
C LEU A 68 8.62 -0.97 6.93
N VAL A 69 7.37 -0.75 7.28
CA VAL A 69 6.37 -0.03 6.49
C VAL A 69 6.05 1.28 7.17
N ALA A 70 6.02 2.36 6.41
CA ALA A 70 5.58 3.69 6.83
C ALA A 70 4.42 4.14 5.95
N VAL A 71 3.33 4.55 6.57
CA VAL A 71 2.11 4.95 5.88
C VAL A 71 1.69 6.34 6.32
N ASP A 72 1.48 7.24 5.38
CA ASP A 72 0.83 8.51 5.67
C ASP A 72 -0.66 8.31 5.99
N TYR A 73 -1.09 8.91 7.09
CA TYR A 73 -2.47 8.73 7.59
C TYR A 73 -3.53 9.28 6.65
N VAL A 74 -3.25 10.38 5.96
CA VAL A 74 -4.22 11.08 5.08
C VAL A 74 -4.22 10.47 3.67
N THR A 75 -3.09 10.54 2.99
CA THR A 75 -2.98 10.15 1.57
C THR A 75 -2.89 8.65 1.35
N LYS A 76 -2.63 7.88 2.42
CA LYS A 76 -2.31 6.45 2.36
C LYS A 76 -1.07 6.16 1.51
N TRP A 77 -0.23 7.16 1.32
CA TRP A 77 1.07 6.95 0.71
C TRP A 77 1.91 5.99 1.55
N VAL A 78 2.58 5.08 0.89
CA VAL A 78 3.37 4.02 1.55
C VAL A 78 4.81 4.12 1.12
N GLU A 79 5.69 4.10 2.12
CA GLU A 79 7.11 3.82 1.97
C GLU A 79 7.44 2.53 2.71
N ALA A 80 8.37 1.73 2.20
CA ALA A 80 8.80 0.54 2.90
C ALA A 80 10.28 0.24 2.61
N ILE A 81 10.96 -0.32 3.59
CA ILE A 81 12.36 -0.77 3.44
C ILE A 81 12.50 -2.20 3.95
N PRO A 82 13.26 -3.07 3.25
CA PRO A 82 13.58 -4.39 3.75
C PRO A 82 14.63 -4.29 4.86
N THR A 83 14.52 -5.13 5.87
CA THR A 83 15.47 -5.18 6.99
C THR A 83 15.72 -6.62 7.45
N SER A 84 16.87 -6.86 8.04
CA SER A 84 17.20 -8.17 8.62
C SER A 84 16.49 -8.44 9.95
N SER A 85 16.12 -7.38 10.68
CA SER A 85 15.44 -7.47 11.97
C SER A 85 14.54 -6.27 12.21
N ALA A 86 13.58 -6.40 13.13
CA ALA A 86 12.82 -5.27 13.63
C ALA A 86 13.70 -4.51 14.65
N ASP A 87 14.30 -3.39 14.23
CA ASP A 87 15.26 -2.63 15.00
C ASP A 87 14.98 -1.12 14.94
N HIS A 88 15.20 -0.44 16.08
CA HIS A 88 15.00 1.01 16.20
C HIS A 88 15.92 1.83 15.28
N ASN A 89 17.13 1.35 14.95
CA ASN A 89 18.03 2.02 14.03
C ASN A 89 17.46 2.08 12.61
N THR A 90 16.79 1.01 12.17
CA THR A 90 16.09 0.97 10.88
C THR A 90 14.94 1.99 10.86
N SER A 91 14.21 2.14 11.96
CA SER A 91 13.14 3.15 12.08
C SER A 91 13.69 4.59 12.04
N ILE A 92 14.82 4.84 12.70
CA ILE A 92 15.53 6.13 12.65
C ILE A 92 16.00 6.43 11.22
N LYS A 93 16.57 5.43 10.55
CA LYS A 93 17.04 5.54 9.17
C LYS A 93 15.88 5.87 8.23
N MET A 94 14.74 5.17 8.37
CA MET A 94 13.53 5.44 7.58
C MET A 94 13.07 6.89 7.71
N LEU A 95 13.04 7.44 8.94
CA LEU A 95 12.67 8.83 9.17
C LEU A 95 13.66 9.81 8.53
N LYS A 96 14.97 9.64 8.80
CA LYS A 96 16.01 10.59 8.37
C LYS A 96 16.32 10.55 6.88
N GLU A 97 16.32 9.37 6.28
CA GLU A 97 16.77 9.19 4.90
C GLU A 97 15.62 9.14 3.89
N VAL A 98 14.41 8.78 4.33
CA VAL A 98 13.25 8.61 3.43
C VAL A 98 12.17 9.65 3.71
N ILE A 99 11.67 9.73 4.97
CA ILE A 99 10.52 10.56 5.28
C ILE A 99 10.87 12.04 5.32
N PHE A 100 11.83 12.45 6.15
CA PHE A 100 12.15 13.87 6.33
C PHE A 100 12.60 14.57 5.05
N PRO A 101 13.48 14.01 4.20
CA PRO A 101 13.92 14.68 2.98
C PRO A 101 12.84 14.82 1.91
N ARG A 102 11.84 13.93 1.91
CA ARG A 102 10.83 13.85 0.83
C ARG A 102 9.51 14.50 1.20
N PHE A 103 9.11 14.40 2.47
CA PHE A 103 7.77 14.77 2.93
C PHE A 103 7.78 15.79 4.07
N GLY A 104 8.95 16.14 4.57
CA GLY A 104 9.10 17.01 5.72
C GLY A 104 9.02 16.24 7.05
N VAL A 105 9.19 16.97 8.15
CA VAL A 105 9.13 16.42 9.51
C VAL A 105 7.67 16.31 9.94
N PRO A 106 7.17 15.10 10.24
CA PRO A 106 5.78 14.92 10.65
C PRO A 106 5.52 15.47 12.05
N ARG A 107 4.31 15.89 12.32
CA ARG A 107 3.88 16.28 13.69
C ARG A 107 3.69 15.07 14.60
N TYR A 108 3.21 13.96 14.05
CA TYR A 108 2.91 12.75 14.81
C TYR A 108 3.48 11.52 14.12
N LEU A 109 4.05 10.65 14.93
CA LEU A 109 4.41 9.30 14.54
C LEU A 109 3.60 8.31 15.37
N MET A 110 2.85 7.44 14.72
CA MET A 110 2.08 6.39 15.36
C MET A 110 2.79 5.05 15.16
N THR A 111 2.93 4.27 16.21
CA THR A 111 3.53 2.92 16.17
C THR A 111 2.73 1.98 17.05
N ASP A 112 2.97 0.68 16.89
CA ASP A 112 2.56 -0.28 17.91
C ASP A 112 3.47 -0.19 19.15
N GLY A 113 3.13 -0.95 20.21
CA GLY A 113 3.90 -1.05 21.46
C GLY A 113 5.15 -1.95 21.35
N GLY A 114 5.65 -2.23 20.16
CA GLY A 114 6.82 -3.08 19.96
C GLY A 114 8.10 -2.51 20.57
N SER A 115 8.95 -3.37 21.14
CA SER A 115 10.20 -2.97 21.82
C SER A 115 11.16 -2.17 20.92
N HIS A 116 11.09 -2.38 19.62
CA HIS A 116 11.86 -1.66 18.61
C HIS A 116 11.46 -0.20 18.46
N PHE A 117 10.25 0.21 18.89
CA PHE A 117 9.80 1.61 18.91
C PHE A 117 9.90 2.23 20.32
N ILE A 118 10.12 1.43 21.37
CA ILE A 118 10.23 1.89 22.77
C ILE A 118 11.70 2.01 23.20
N HIS A 119 12.59 2.36 22.29
CA HIS A 119 14.01 2.50 22.60
C HIS A 119 14.40 3.96 22.87
N GLY A 120 15.27 4.20 23.88
CA GLY A 120 15.64 5.55 24.30
C GLY A 120 16.27 6.40 23.19
N SER A 121 17.06 5.82 22.28
CA SER A 121 17.63 6.54 21.15
C SER A 121 16.57 6.97 20.12
N PHE A 122 15.53 6.16 19.96
CA PHE A 122 14.40 6.51 19.09
C PHE A 122 13.62 7.70 19.65
N TYR A 123 13.30 7.68 20.96
CA TYR A 123 12.65 8.82 21.63
C TYR A 123 13.48 10.10 21.58
N LYS A 124 14.80 10.00 21.83
CA LYS A 124 15.70 11.15 21.74
C LYS A 124 15.72 11.76 20.34
N MET A 125 15.68 10.92 19.33
CA MET A 125 15.64 11.38 17.93
C MET A 125 14.31 12.09 17.63
N LEU A 126 13.16 11.52 18.02
CA LEU A 126 11.85 12.14 17.82
C LEU A 126 11.74 13.47 18.54
N ALA A 127 12.20 13.54 19.79
CA ALA A 127 12.22 14.77 20.59
C ALA A 127 13.11 15.86 19.97
N LYS A 128 14.25 15.49 19.36
CA LYS A 128 15.14 16.43 18.66
C LYS A 128 14.44 17.15 17.49
N TYR A 129 13.51 16.49 16.83
CA TYR A 129 12.76 17.03 15.67
C TYR A 129 11.33 17.45 16.02
N ASP A 130 10.99 17.50 17.30
CA ASP A 130 9.64 17.85 17.80
C ASP A 130 8.52 16.97 17.23
N VAL A 131 8.81 15.68 17.02
CA VAL A 131 7.85 14.68 16.55
C VAL A 131 7.16 14.02 17.72
N ASN A 132 5.85 14.16 17.81
CA ASN A 132 5.05 13.55 18.86
C ASN A 132 4.84 12.04 18.61
N HIS A 133 5.37 11.19 19.46
CA HIS A 133 5.19 9.75 19.36
C HIS A 133 3.89 9.30 20.04
N ARG A 134 3.05 8.58 19.31
CA ARG A 134 1.82 7.96 19.82
C ARG A 134 1.87 6.46 19.64
N ILE A 135 1.78 5.74 20.75
CA ILE A 135 1.69 4.28 20.73
C ILE A 135 0.23 3.89 20.67
N THR A 136 -0.13 3.11 19.63
CA THR A 136 -1.48 2.55 19.49
C THR A 136 -1.59 1.31 20.38
N SER A 137 -2.50 1.35 21.36
CA SER A 137 -2.80 0.20 22.18
C SER A 137 -3.85 -0.69 21.52
N PRO A 138 -3.69 -2.02 21.52
CA PRO A 138 -4.71 -2.94 21.01
C PRO A 138 -6.03 -2.90 21.79
N TYR A 139 -6.05 -2.25 22.97
CA TYR A 139 -7.23 -2.15 23.83
C TYR A 139 -8.16 -0.96 23.54
N HIS A 140 -7.80 -0.04 22.64
CA HIS A 140 -8.68 1.05 22.23
C HIS A 140 -8.99 0.98 20.71
N PRO A 141 -9.89 0.06 20.28
CA PRO A 141 -10.25 -0.08 18.88
C PRO A 141 -10.94 1.16 18.30
N GLN A 142 -11.45 2.06 19.13
CA GLN A 142 -12.17 3.26 18.71
C GLN A 142 -11.28 4.31 18.04
N SER A 143 -9.99 4.38 18.37
CA SER A 143 -9.03 5.29 17.72
C SER A 143 -8.19 4.62 16.63
N SER A 144 -8.09 3.30 16.65
CA SER A 144 -7.23 2.51 15.76
C SER A 144 -7.99 1.68 14.70
N GLY A 145 -9.30 1.45 14.86
CA GLY A 145 -10.02 0.52 13.98
C GLY A 145 -9.95 0.85 12.49
N GLN A 146 -9.98 2.14 12.11
CA GLN A 146 -9.77 2.52 10.71
C GLN A 146 -8.29 2.46 10.29
N VAL A 147 -7.37 2.71 11.21
CA VAL A 147 -5.93 2.58 10.96
C VAL A 147 -5.57 1.10 10.82
N GLU A 148 -6.08 0.23 11.69
CA GLU A 148 -5.82 -1.20 11.66
C GLU A 148 -6.40 -1.90 10.42
N LEU A 149 -7.64 -1.58 10.03
CA LEU A 149 -8.24 -2.11 8.80
C LEU A 149 -7.45 -1.69 7.55
N ARG A 150 -6.98 -0.44 7.51
CA ARG A 150 -6.24 0.09 6.37
C ARG A 150 -4.80 -0.40 6.32
N ASN A 151 -4.13 -0.51 7.46
CA ASN A 151 -2.81 -1.16 7.57
C ASN A 151 -2.89 -2.63 7.16
N ARG A 152 -4.03 -3.28 7.40
CA ARG A 152 -4.26 -4.66 7.00
C ARG A 152 -4.31 -4.85 5.49
N GLU A 153 -4.97 -3.99 4.73
CA GLU A 153 -4.96 -4.05 3.25
C GLU A 153 -3.55 -3.92 2.70
N GLN A 154 -2.76 -3.01 3.28
CA GLN A 154 -1.37 -2.79 2.89
C GLN A 154 -0.50 -4.01 3.22
N LYS A 155 -0.64 -4.55 4.44
CA LYS A 155 0.00 -5.79 4.87
C LYS A 155 -0.31 -6.93 3.91
N LEU A 156 -1.57 -7.06 3.49
CA LEU A 156 -2.00 -8.11 2.57
C LEU A 156 -1.33 -8.00 1.19
N ILE A 157 -1.19 -6.79 0.64
CA ILE A 157 -0.53 -6.59 -0.66
C ILE A 157 0.95 -6.92 -0.57
N LEU A 158 1.65 -6.40 0.44
CA LEU A 158 3.06 -6.72 0.66
C LEU A 158 3.27 -8.21 0.94
N GLN A 159 2.40 -8.82 1.73
CA GLN A 159 2.43 -10.25 2.01
C GLN A 159 2.21 -11.11 0.75
N LYS A 160 1.30 -10.69 -0.15
CA LYS A 160 1.12 -11.35 -1.46
C LYS A 160 2.38 -11.26 -2.31
N THR A 161 3.05 -10.11 -2.33
CA THR A 161 4.32 -9.92 -3.04
C THR A 161 5.41 -10.83 -2.50
N VAL A 162 5.54 -10.92 -1.17
CA VAL A 162 6.46 -11.84 -0.49
C VAL A 162 6.13 -13.29 -0.84
N ASN A 163 4.86 -13.69 -0.75
CA ASN A 163 4.43 -15.07 -1.02
C ASN A 163 4.65 -15.50 -2.47
N ARG A 164 4.48 -14.58 -3.42
CA ARG A 164 4.71 -14.83 -4.85
C ARG A 164 6.19 -14.97 -5.20
N SER A 165 7.05 -14.25 -4.49
CA SER A 165 8.50 -14.16 -4.79
C SER A 165 9.35 -14.52 -3.59
N ARG A 166 9.12 -15.67 -2.95
CA ARG A 166 9.70 -16.10 -1.67
C ARG A 166 11.21 -15.85 -1.51
N LYS A 167 12.01 -15.99 -2.59
CA LYS A 167 13.46 -15.80 -2.53
C LYS A 167 13.92 -14.39 -2.93
N ASN A 168 13.10 -13.62 -3.64
CA ASN A 168 13.48 -12.34 -4.26
C ASN A 168 12.53 -11.19 -3.91
N TRP A 169 11.73 -11.33 -2.86
CA TRP A 169 10.72 -10.34 -2.52
C TRP A 169 11.32 -8.96 -2.23
N SER A 170 12.53 -8.91 -1.64
CA SER A 170 13.18 -7.64 -1.31
C SER A 170 13.49 -6.78 -2.54
N LYS A 171 13.81 -7.40 -3.68
CA LYS A 171 14.04 -6.69 -4.96
C LYS A 171 12.75 -6.24 -5.64
N LYS A 172 11.62 -6.87 -5.32
CA LYS A 172 10.29 -6.55 -5.88
C LYS A 172 9.45 -5.65 -4.99
N LEU A 173 10.04 -5.21 -3.87
CA LEU A 173 9.33 -4.35 -2.93
C LEU A 173 8.95 -3.01 -3.55
N ASP A 174 9.85 -2.39 -4.31
CA ASP A 174 9.60 -1.11 -4.98
C ASP A 174 8.50 -1.21 -6.03
N ASP A 175 8.48 -2.29 -6.81
CA ASP A 175 7.41 -2.56 -7.78
C ASP A 175 6.05 -2.68 -7.07
N ALA A 176 6.01 -3.43 -5.95
CA ALA A 176 4.80 -3.60 -5.16
C ALA A 176 4.31 -2.28 -4.52
N LEU A 177 5.24 -1.43 -4.07
CA LEU A 177 4.92 -0.11 -3.55
C LEU A 177 4.38 0.80 -4.66
N TRP A 178 4.95 0.71 -5.85
CA TRP A 178 4.46 1.45 -7.01
C TRP A 178 3.04 1.04 -7.37
N ASP A 179 2.77 -0.25 -7.51
CA ASP A 179 1.43 -0.78 -7.76
C ASP A 179 0.42 -0.31 -6.70
N TYR A 180 0.83 -0.31 -5.43
CA TYR A 180 -0.01 0.17 -4.35
C TYR A 180 -0.35 1.65 -4.47
N ARG A 181 0.64 2.49 -4.81
CA ARG A 181 0.50 3.95 -4.91
C ARG A 181 -0.42 4.39 -6.05
N ILE A 182 -0.43 3.64 -7.16
CA ILE A 182 -1.28 3.93 -8.32
C ILE A 182 -2.66 3.27 -8.26
N ALA A 183 -2.83 2.25 -7.41
CA ALA A 183 -4.10 1.54 -7.28
C ALA A 183 -5.18 2.44 -6.68
N TYR A 184 -6.38 2.39 -7.27
CA TYR A 184 -7.55 3.09 -6.76
C TYR A 184 -7.97 2.57 -5.38
N LYS A 185 -8.24 3.48 -4.46
CA LYS A 185 -8.69 3.17 -3.09
C LYS A 185 -10.13 3.62 -2.88
N ASN A 186 -11.06 2.69 -2.79
CA ASN A 186 -12.48 2.98 -2.61
C ASN A 186 -12.78 3.97 -1.47
N PRO A 187 -12.15 3.86 -0.27
CA PRO A 187 -12.44 4.78 0.83
C PRO A 187 -12.00 6.24 0.57
N MET A 188 -11.07 6.44 -0.37
CA MET A 188 -10.55 7.77 -0.71
C MET A 188 -11.12 8.31 -2.02
N GLY A 189 -11.80 7.47 -2.81
CA GLY A 189 -12.30 7.86 -4.12
C GLY A 189 -11.21 8.12 -5.18
N MET A 190 -9.95 7.83 -4.86
CA MET A 190 -8.82 8.03 -5.78
C MET A 190 -7.61 7.17 -5.37
N SER A 191 -6.55 7.19 -6.19
CA SER A 191 -5.27 6.56 -5.83
C SER A 191 -4.44 7.47 -4.91
N PRO A 192 -3.57 6.90 -4.05
CA PRO A 192 -2.60 7.67 -3.27
C PRO A 192 -1.75 8.60 -4.14
N TYR A 193 -1.33 8.12 -5.31
CA TYR A 193 -0.57 8.92 -6.27
C TYR A 193 -1.32 10.18 -6.71
N LYS A 194 -2.59 10.04 -7.07
CA LYS A 194 -3.42 11.19 -7.47
C LYS A 194 -3.63 12.17 -6.32
N MET A 195 -3.75 11.67 -5.10
CA MET A 195 -3.93 12.52 -3.92
C MET A 195 -2.68 13.36 -3.61
N VAL A 196 -1.48 12.77 -3.80
CA VAL A 196 -0.21 13.45 -3.54
C VAL A 196 0.16 14.42 -4.67
N TYR A 197 -0.01 14.02 -5.93
CA TYR A 197 0.47 14.79 -7.09
C TYR A 197 -0.62 15.54 -7.84
N GLY A 198 -1.90 15.40 -7.46
CA GLY A 198 -3.04 16.08 -8.08
C GLY A 198 -3.41 15.56 -9.48
N LYS A 199 -2.65 14.58 -10.02
CA LYS A 199 -2.85 14.03 -11.37
C LYS A 199 -2.78 12.50 -11.34
N ALA A 200 -3.45 11.86 -12.30
CA ALA A 200 -3.33 10.42 -12.50
C ALA A 200 -1.88 10.06 -12.87
N CYS A 201 -1.43 8.89 -12.44
CA CYS A 201 -0.16 8.35 -12.90
C CYS A 201 -0.33 7.93 -14.36
N HIS A 202 0.52 8.45 -15.24
CA HIS A 202 0.67 7.94 -16.58
C HIS A 202 1.68 6.80 -16.56
N LEU A 203 1.35 5.70 -17.23
CA LEU A 203 2.33 4.67 -17.50
C LEU A 203 3.45 5.26 -18.36
N PRO A 204 4.71 4.82 -18.19
CA PRO A 204 5.76 5.19 -19.13
C PRO A 204 5.29 4.94 -20.56
N LEU A 205 5.60 5.86 -21.48
CA LEU A 205 5.11 5.85 -22.86
C LEU A 205 5.30 4.49 -23.54
N GLU A 206 6.41 3.81 -23.28
CA GLU A 206 6.70 2.48 -23.79
C GLU A 206 5.74 1.38 -23.27
N LEU A 207 5.33 1.46 -22.01
CA LEU A 207 4.35 0.54 -21.43
C LEU A 207 2.95 0.84 -21.95
N GLU A 208 2.61 2.11 -22.12
CA GLU A 208 1.33 2.55 -22.67
C GLU A 208 1.17 2.06 -24.11
N HIS A 209 2.21 2.18 -24.93
CA HIS A 209 2.23 1.62 -26.28
C HIS A 209 2.12 0.10 -26.30
N LYS A 210 2.86 -0.62 -25.45
CA LYS A 210 2.77 -2.09 -25.38
C LYS A 210 1.39 -2.56 -24.97
N VAL A 211 0.76 -1.89 -23.99
CA VAL A 211 -0.61 -2.19 -23.57
C VAL A 211 -1.60 -1.87 -24.68
N TYR A 212 -1.47 -0.73 -25.35
CA TYR A 212 -2.30 -0.36 -26.50
C TYR A 212 -2.20 -1.39 -27.63
N TRP A 213 -0.99 -1.81 -27.99
CA TRP A 213 -0.77 -2.85 -29.01
C TRP A 213 -1.34 -4.21 -28.61
N ALA A 214 -1.17 -4.62 -27.36
CA ALA A 214 -1.74 -5.87 -26.86
C ALA A 214 -3.27 -5.86 -26.92
N ILE A 215 -3.91 -4.73 -26.57
CA ILE A 215 -5.36 -4.59 -26.66
C ILE A 215 -5.82 -4.56 -28.11
N LYS A 216 -5.09 -3.87 -28.98
CA LYS A 216 -5.38 -3.84 -30.42
C LYS A 216 -5.31 -5.24 -31.01
N GLU A 217 -4.29 -6.01 -30.67
CA GLU A 217 -4.13 -7.40 -31.12
C GLU A 217 -5.26 -8.30 -30.60
N LEU A 218 -5.62 -8.19 -29.32
CA LEU A 218 -6.77 -8.90 -28.76
C LEU A 218 -8.11 -8.52 -29.40
N ASN A 219 -8.25 -7.29 -29.87
CA ASN A 219 -9.46 -6.82 -30.54
C ASN A 219 -9.53 -7.22 -32.02
N TYR A 220 -8.39 -7.42 -32.67
CA TYR A 220 -8.34 -7.93 -34.05
C TYR A 220 -8.58 -9.44 -34.15
N ASP A 221 -8.29 -10.19 -33.08
CA ASP A 221 -8.62 -11.61 -33.03
C ASP A 221 -10.05 -11.81 -32.50
N ILE A 222 -11.01 -11.90 -33.43
CA ILE A 222 -12.43 -12.07 -33.13
C ILE A 222 -12.71 -13.34 -32.32
N LYS A 223 -11.86 -14.37 -32.42
CA LYS A 223 -11.99 -15.60 -31.65
C LYS A 223 -11.56 -15.42 -30.18
N LEU A 224 -10.54 -14.59 -29.91
CA LEU A 224 -10.07 -14.25 -28.57
C LEU A 224 -10.93 -13.14 -27.94
N ALA A 225 -11.46 -12.24 -28.75
CA ALA A 225 -12.27 -11.12 -28.27
C ALA A 225 -13.64 -11.55 -27.73
N GLY A 226 -14.19 -12.68 -28.18
CA GLY A 226 -15.55 -13.13 -27.86
C GLY A 226 -16.62 -12.16 -28.39
N GLU A 227 -17.79 -12.69 -28.76
CA GLU A 227 -18.89 -11.97 -29.43
C GLU A 227 -19.45 -10.74 -28.66
N LYS A 228 -18.92 -10.38 -27.48
CA LYS A 228 -19.46 -9.31 -26.62
C LYS A 228 -18.45 -8.25 -26.20
N ARG A 229 -17.29 -8.14 -26.88
CA ARG A 229 -16.33 -7.06 -26.62
C ARG A 229 -16.56 -5.93 -27.64
N LEU A 230 -17.60 -5.14 -27.38
CA LEU A 230 -17.77 -3.86 -28.07
C LEU A 230 -16.91 -2.82 -27.37
N PHE A 231 -15.82 -2.41 -28.03
CA PHE A 231 -15.18 -1.14 -27.72
C PHE A 231 -15.97 -0.05 -28.41
N ASP A 232 -16.76 0.69 -27.65
CA ASP A 232 -17.20 1.99 -28.11
C ASP A 232 -16.00 2.93 -28.11
N ILE A 233 -15.31 2.97 -29.26
CA ILE A 233 -14.42 4.07 -29.65
C ILE A 233 -15.30 5.04 -30.44
N SER A 234 -16.24 5.67 -29.81
CA SER A 234 -16.97 6.77 -30.42
C SER A 234 -17.10 7.90 -29.44
N SER A 235 -16.40 8.94 -29.79
CA SER A 235 -16.40 10.35 -29.41
C SER A 235 -15.47 10.76 -28.32
#